data_662e78dd4773cf49badc3f271081c1eb
#
_entry.id   662e78dd4773cf49badc3f271081c1eb
#
_cell.length_a   1.000
_cell.length_b   1.000
_cell.length_c   1.000
_cell.angle_alpha   90.00
_cell.angle_beta   90.00
_cell.angle_gamma   90.00
#
_symmetry.space_group_name_H-M   'P 1'
#
loop_
_entity.id
_entity.type
_entity.pdbx_description
1 polymer ?
#
loop_
_entity_poly.entity_id
_entity_poly.type
_entity_poly.pdbx_seq_one_letter_code
_entity_poly.pdbx_strand_id
1 'polypeptide(L)'
;MLQEWKAMEKPDEEEIKARLAAAKEKLAKQQLLIKEQKIPVLVLMEGWGTAGKGSVIGQVIQNIDPRFFKVESMGEKSEEEHRKPFLYRYFKRIPEEGKFVFLDSGWMDEIVKDELHGKLSDEDYAKRIESVRRFERQLTDNGYLVMKFFLHISEKEQAKRIEHLEHEKDTVWRVSKNDLWQNRHYEKCEEAFSSYMKNTNMPSAPWYIIDAKSRKWTELQVLETLTQGIEIALSNQKLAVPLLQNVFPLVPMPLLSEVPLDKEIETDEYRKELKELQNRLGELHNRLYRKKVPVIIAYEGWDAAGKGGNIKRIAGALDPRGYEVHPIASPEPHEKARHYLWRFWTRLPKTGHIAIFDRTWYGRVMVERLEGFCSENDWMRAYNEINEFEKELHDWGAVIIKFWVQIDKDTQLERFNERQNTPEKQWKITDEDWRNRDKWDAYETAVNEMIQKTSTSYAPWHILESVDKKYARIKALKIVVEELEKVLG
;
A
#
# COMPACT_ATOMS: atom_id res chain seq x y z
N MET A 1 -19.75 -16.15 -13.32
CA MET A 1 -19.17 -16.93 -12.21
C MET A 1 -20.26 -17.47 -11.28
N LEU A 2 -21.10 -16.62 -10.69
CA LEU A 2 -22.21 -17.08 -9.84
C LEU A 2 -23.28 -17.85 -10.62
N GLN A 3 -23.66 -17.41 -11.80
CA GLN A 3 -24.66 -18.07 -12.65
C GLN A 3 -24.29 -19.49 -13.09
N GLU A 4 -23.01 -19.82 -13.13
CA GLU A 4 -22.48 -21.14 -13.50
C GLU A 4 -22.14 -22.00 -12.28
N TRP A 5 -22.10 -21.36 -11.10
CA TRP A 5 -21.73 -22.03 -9.86
C TRP A 5 -22.86 -22.96 -9.39
N LYS A 6 -22.46 -24.13 -8.97
CA LYS A 6 -23.37 -25.12 -8.39
C LYS A 6 -22.95 -25.40 -6.96
N ALA A 7 -23.89 -25.31 -6.06
CA ALA A 7 -23.65 -25.71 -4.67
C ALA A 7 -23.21 -27.17 -4.62
N MET A 8 -22.23 -27.46 -3.79
CA MET A 8 -21.86 -28.84 -3.46
C MET A 8 -23.01 -29.52 -2.73
N GLU A 9 -23.13 -30.83 -2.90
CA GLU A 9 -24.08 -31.63 -2.15
C GLU A 9 -23.75 -31.53 -0.66
N LYS A 10 -24.75 -31.15 0.13
CA LYS A 10 -24.57 -31.02 1.57
C LYS A 10 -24.56 -32.41 2.21
N PRO A 11 -23.50 -32.79 2.96
CA PRO A 11 -23.45 -34.04 3.71
C PRO A 11 -24.52 -34.11 4.81
N ASP A 12 -24.72 -35.28 5.38
CA ASP A 12 -25.56 -35.43 6.54
C ASP A 12 -24.97 -34.74 7.79
N GLU A 13 -25.77 -34.59 8.86
CA GLU A 13 -25.37 -33.84 10.05
C GLU A 13 -24.25 -34.51 10.86
N GLU A 14 -24.17 -35.83 10.85
CA GLU A 14 -23.10 -36.56 11.56
C GLU A 14 -21.78 -36.42 10.83
N GLU A 15 -21.78 -36.52 9.50
CA GLU A 15 -20.61 -36.28 8.67
C GLU A 15 -20.13 -34.83 8.83
N ILE A 16 -21.03 -33.85 8.76
CA ILE A 16 -20.68 -32.42 8.97
C ILE A 16 -20.02 -32.24 10.35
N LYS A 17 -20.56 -32.84 11.39
CA LYS A 17 -20.03 -32.72 12.76
C LYS A 17 -18.63 -33.33 12.87
N ALA A 18 -18.40 -34.50 12.30
CA ALA A 18 -17.10 -35.16 12.30
C ALA A 18 -16.05 -34.36 11.54
N ARG A 19 -16.38 -33.87 10.33
CA ARG A 19 -15.49 -33.06 9.50
C ARG A 19 -15.19 -31.69 10.12
N LEU A 20 -16.17 -31.04 10.76
CA LEU A 20 -15.96 -29.80 11.52
C LEU A 20 -14.96 -30.00 12.65
N ALA A 21 -15.06 -31.08 13.43
CA ALA A 21 -14.12 -31.37 14.49
C ALA A 21 -12.69 -31.53 13.96
N ALA A 22 -12.53 -32.28 12.86
CA ALA A 22 -11.24 -32.49 12.22
C ALA A 22 -10.65 -31.19 11.64
N ALA A 23 -11.46 -30.36 10.98
CA ALA A 23 -11.01 -29.11 10.39
C ALA A 23 -10.59 -28.09 11.49
N LYS A 24 -11.31 -28.04 12.62
CA LYS A 24 -10.98 -27.23 13.78
C LYS A 24 -9.65 -27.64 14.41
N GLU A 25 -9.45 -28.93 14.62
CA GLU A 25 -8.18 -29.47 15.13
C GLU A 25 -7.02 -29.17 14.17
N LYS A 26 -7.25 -29.32 12.88
CA LYS A 26 -6.26 -29.00 11.83
C LYS A 26 -5.86 -27.51 11.91
N LEU A 27 -6.82 -26.59 11.95
CA LEU A 27 -6.56 -25.15 12.05
C LEU A 27 -5.80 -24.78 13.32
N ALA A 28 -6.17 -25.37 14.46
CA ALA A 28 -5.49 -25.17 15.73
C ALA A 28 -4.00 -25.60 15.70
N LYS A 29 -3.67 -26.64 14.94
CA LYS A 29 -2.25 -27.05 14.71
C LYS A 29 -1.56 -26.12 13.72
N GLN A 30 -2.23 -25.77 12.62
CA GLN A 30 -1.67 -24.96 11.55
C GLN A 30 -1.33 -23.53 11.99
N GLN A 31 -2.06 -22.93 12.94
CA GLN A 31 -1.73 -21.59 13.44
C GLN A 31 -0.33 -21.49 14.03
N LEU A 32 0.16 -22.57 14.65
CA LEU A 32 1.51 -22.60 15.21
C LEU A 32 2.57 -22.65 14.09
N LEU A 33 2.32 -23.39 13.03
CA LEU A 33 3.19 -23.46 11.86
C LEU A 33 3.20 -22.12 11.09
N ILE A 34 2.05 -21.47 10.96
CA ILE A 34 1.90 -20.13 10.37
C ILE A 34 2.78 -19.13 11.13
N LYS A 35 2.75 -19.17 12.48
CA LYS A 35 3.59 -18.33 13.33
C LYS A 35 5.07 -18.63 13.14
N GLU A 36 5.45 -19.91 13.16
CA GLU A 36 6.84 -20.35 13.03
C GLU A 36 7.43 -19.97 11.67
N GLN A 37 6.70 -20.21 10.59
CA GLN A 37 7.12 -19.88 9.23
C GLN A 37 6.85 -18.41 8.85
N LYS A 38 6.30 -17.61 9.77
CA LYS A 38 6.04 -16.18 9.58
C LYS A 38 5.15 -15.85 8.39
N ILE A 39 4.19 -16.70 8.06
CA ILE A 39 3.26 -16.47 6.95
C ILE A 39 2.15 -15.53 7.37
N PRO A 40 1.99 -14.34 6.78
CA PRO A 40 0.84 -13.48 7.05
C PRO A 40 -0.38 -13.98 6.29
N VAL A 41 -1.53 -14.13 6.97
CA VAL A 41 -2.75 -14.66 6.40
C VAL A 41 -3.85 -13.59 6.37
N LEU A 42 -4.29 -13.22 5.18
CA LEU A 42 -5.37 -12.26 4.95
C LEU A 42 -6.60 -12.99 4.43
N VAL A 43 -7.66 -12.99 5.21
CA VAL A 43 -8.94 -13.62 4.86
C VAL A 43 -9.97 -12.53 4.57
N LEU A 44 -10.44 -12.47 3.32
CA LEU A 44 -11.50 -11.57 2.90
C LEU A 44 -12.82 -12.34 2.89
N MET A 45 -13.79 -11.89 3.66
CA MET A 45 -15.12 -12.47 3.73
C MET A 45 -16.13 -11.52 3.09
N GLU A 46 -16.56 -11.85 1.87
CA GLU A 46 -17.53 -11.10 1.09
C GLU A 46 -18.84 -11.87 0.91
N GLY A 47 -19.82 -11.30 0.28
CA GLY A 47 -21.09 -11.95 -0.02
C GLY A 47 -22.30 -11.08 0.25
N TRP A 48 -23.46 -11.68 0.07
CA TRP A 48 -24.74 -11.02 0.23
C TRP A 48 -24.93 -10.42 1.64
N GLY A 49 -25.65 -9.32 1.71
CA GLY A 49 -26.20 -8.85 2.97
C GLY A 49 -26.96 -9.97 3.69
N THR A 50 -26.84 -10.07 4.99
CA THR A 50 -27.45 -11.12 5.83
C THR A 50 -26.97 -12.57 5.54
N ALA A 51 -25.97 -12.78 4.67
CA ALA A 51 -25.41 -14.13 4.42
C ALA A 51 -24.71 -14.75 5.64
N GLY A 52 -24.39 -13.94 6.65
CA GLY A 52 -23.82 -14.44 7.91
C GLY A 52 -22.30 -14.36 8.01
N LYS A 53 -21.66 -13.43 7.28
CA LYS A 53 -20.20 -13.21 7.27
C LYS A 53 -19.59 -13.15 8.67
N GLY A 54 -20.04 -12.22 9.51
CA GLY A 54 -19.55 -12.08 10.87
C GLY A 54 -19.75 -13.32 11.75
N SER A 55 -20.86 -14.08 11.54
CA SER A 55 -21.10 -15.33 12.24
C SER A 55 -20.08 -16.40 11.89
N VAL A 56 -19.74 -16.54 10.59
CA VAL A 56 -18.74 -17.52 10.12
C VAL A 56 -17.35 -17.14 10.60
N ILE A 57 -16.97 -15.86 10.49
CA ILE A 57 -15.72 -15.36 11.06
C ILE A 57 -15.65 -15.72 12.55
N GLY A 58 -16.71 -15.44 13.30
CA GLY A 58 -16.78 -15.75 14.74
C GLY A 58 -16.60 -17.24 15.08
N GLN A 59 -17.06 -18.16 14.22
CA GLN A 59 -16.83 -19.60 14.40
C GLN A 59 -15.39 -20.02 14.06
N VAL A 60 -14.83 -19.48 12.98
CA VAL A 60 -13.46 -19.80 12.53
C VAL A 60 -12.42 -19.36 13.56
N ILE A 61 -12.53 -18.13 14.06
CA ILE A 61 -11.54 -17.55 15.00
C ILE A 61 -11.52 -18.24 16.37
N GLN A 62 -12.60 -18.94 16.78
CA GLN A 62 -12.61 -19.73 18.02
C GLN A 62 -11.53 -20.81 18.09
N ASN A 63 -10.97 -21.17 16.92
CA ASN A 63 -9.93 -22.18 16.81
C ASN A 63 -8.51 -21.59 16.64
N ILE A 64 -8.40 -20.27 16.77
CA ILE A 64 -7.14 -19.52 16.68
C ILE A 64 -6.93 -18.77 17.99
N ASP A 65 -5.72 -18.80 18.53
CA ASP A 65 -5.37 -18.02 19.72
C ASP A 65 -5.63 -16.52 19.47
N PRO A 66 -6.35 -15.81 20.35
CA PRO A 66 -6.71 -14.40 20.17
C PRO A 66 -5.53 -13.45 19.96
N ARG A 67 -4.31 -13.85 20.33
CA ARG A 67 -3.09 -13.07 20.11
C ARG A 67 -2.61 -13.10 18.65
N PHE A 68 -3.10 -14.03 17.82
CA PHE A 68 -2.63 -14.26 16.47
C PHE A 68 -3.62 -13.80 15.40
N PHE A 69 -4.76 -13.27 15.75
CA PHE A 69 -5.69 -12.75 14.76
C PHE A 69 -6.24 -11.37 15.12
N LYS A 70 -6.72 -10.68 14.08
CA LYS A 70 -7.61 -9.52 14.19
C LYS A 70 -8.80 -9.72 13.28
N VAL A 71 -9.94 -9.18 13.68
CA VAL A 71 -11.13 -9.04 12.83
C VAL A 71 -11.35 -7.55 12.61
N GLU A 72 -11.41 -7.15 11.34
CA GLU A 72 -11.64 -5.77 10.94
C GLU A 72 -12.96 -5.71 10.16
N SER A 73 -13.93 -4.99 10.69
CA SER A 73 -15.18 -4.69 9.97
C SER A 73 -14.99 -3.42 9.15
N MET A 74 -15.11 -3.56 7.82
CA MET A 74 -14.89 -2.47 6.88
C MET A 74 -16.19 -1.68 6.65
N GLY A 75 -16.63 -0.98 7.69
CA GLY A 75 -17.79 -0.08 7.63
C GLY A 75 -17.57 1.16 6.75
N GLU A 76 -18.41 2.17 6.92
CA GLU A 76 -18.27 3.44 6.22
C GLU A 76 -16.89 4.06 6.46
N LYS A 77 -16.39 4.77 5.43
CA LYS A 77 -15.09 5.46 5.51
C LYS A 77 -15.13 6.55 6.58
N SER A 78 -14.10 6.64 7.38
CA SER A 78 -13.85 7.81 8.22
C SER A 78 -13.55 9.05 7.39
N GLU A 79 -13.65 10.24 7.98
CA GLU A 79 -13.26 11.50 7.30
C GLU A 79 -11.81 11.43 6.80
N GLU A 80 -10.92 10.81 7.57
CA GLU A 80 -9.54 10.60 7.15
C GLU A 80 -9.47 9.67 5.92
N GLU A 81 -10.15 8.52 5.94
CA GLU A 81 -10.13 7.55 4.84
C GLU A 81 -10.72 8.12 3.54
N HIS A 82 -11.70 9.03 3.61
CA HIS A 82 -12.21 9.76 2.44
C HIS A 82 -11.17 10.68 1.78
N ARG A 83 -10.17 11.09 2.53
CA ARG A 83 -9.10 12.00 2.08
C ARG A 83 -7.80 11.29 1.72
N LYS A 84 -7.82 9.96 1.63
CA LYS A 84 -6.68 9.10 1.31
C LYS A 84 -6.95 8.29 0.04
N PRO A 85 -5.91 7.70 -0.60
CA PRO A 85 -6.11 6.80 -1.73
C PRO A 85 -6.99 5.60 -1.37
N PHE A 86 -7.65 5.01 -2.37
CA PHE A 86 -8.54 3.86 -2.19
C PHE A 86 -7.91 2.71 -1.38
N LEU A 87 -6.70 2.30 -1.72
CA LEU A 87 -6.03 1.17 -1.05
C LEU A 87 -5.51 1.48 0.36
N TYR A 88 -5.47 2.76 0.77
CA TYR A 88 -4.92 3.17 2.07
C TYR A 88 -5.52 2.39 3.24
N ARG A 89 -6.86 2.30 3.30
CA ARG A 89 -7.55 1.65 4.41
C ARG A 89 -7.28 0.14 4.48
N TYR A 90 -7.02 -0.49 3.35
CA TYR A 90 -6.73 -1.91 3.24
C TYR A 90 -5.26 -2.20 3.55
N PHE A 91 -4.32 -1.45 2.97
CA PHE A 91 -2.90 -1.57 3.29
C PHE A 91 -2.62 -1.36 4.78
N LYS A 92 -3.28 -0.39 5.41
CA LYS A 92 -3.15 -0.14 6.85
C LYS A 92 -3.48 -1.37 7.71
N ARG A 93 -4.34 -2.26 7.20
CA ARG A 93 -4.89 -3.41 7.93
C ARG A 93 -4.29 -4.77 7.53
N ILE A 94 -3.29 -4.81 6.66
CA ILE A 94 -2.66 -6.09 6.30
C ILE A 94 -2.04 -6.76 7.54
N PRO A 95 -2.05 -8.12 7.60
CA PRO A 95 -1.50 -8.84 8.74
C PRO A 95 0.01 -8.68 8.88
N GLU A 96 0.50 -8.80 10.09
CA GLU A 96 1.91 -9.05 10.40
C GLU A 96 2.28 -10.49 10.06
N GLU A 97 3.56 -10.74 9.85
CA GLU A 97 4.11 -12.10 9.75
C GLU A 97 3.60 -12.99 10.88
N GLY A 98 3.14 -14.19 10.52
CA GLY A 98 2.64 -15.18 11.47
C GLY A 98 1.30 -14.88 12.11
N LYS A 99 0.54 -13.90 11.58
CA LYS A 99 -0.78 -13.52 12.09
C LYS A 99 -1.86 -13.57 11.02
N PHE A 100 -3.12 -13.63 11.48
CA PHE A 100 -4.31 -13.62 10.65
C PHE A 100 -4.99 -12.24 10.74
N VAL A 101 -5.50 -11.75 9.63
CA VAL A 101 -6.51 -10.68 9.60
C VAL A 101 -7.71 -11.16 8.82
N PHE A 102 -8.89 -11.09 9.45
CA PHE A 102 -10.19 -11.35 8.82
C PHE A 102 -10.86 -10.00 8.54
N LEU A 103 -11.17 -9.76 7.27
CA LEU A 103 -11.94 -8.60 6.85
C LEU A 103 -13.41 -9.01 6.68
N ASP A 104 -14.30 -8.45 7.51
CA ASP A 104 -15.75 -8.55 7.30
C ASP A 104 -16.17 -7.48 6.32
N SER A 105 -16.39 -7.89 5.09
CA SER A 105 -16.43 -7.07 3.89
C SER A 105 -15.08 -6.38 3.58
N GLY A 106 -14.90 -5.87 2.39
CA GLY A 106 -13.64 -5.24 2.00
C GLY A 106 -13.77 -4.48 0.69
N TRP A 107 -12.77 -4.64 -0.14
CA TRP A 107 -12.66 -3.87 -1.39
C TRP A 107 -13.68 -4.29 -2.47
N MET A 108 -14.20 -5.53 -2.45
CA MET A 108 -15.27 -5.91 -3.35
C MET A 108 -16.58 -5.19 -2.99
N ASP A 109 -17.00 -5.22 -1.74
CA ASP A 109 -18.23 -4.55 -1.29
C ASP A 109 -18.20 -3.05 -1.61
N GLU A 110 -17.06 -2.39 -1.37
CA GLU A 110 -16.89 -0.96 -1.67
C GLU A 110 -17.02 -0.67 -3.18
N ILE A 111 -16.30 -1.41 -4.03
CA ILE A 111 -16.27 -1.17 -5.48
C ILE A 111 -17.63 -1.47 -6.12
N VAL A 112 -18.19 -2.65 -5.82
CA VAL A 112 -19.46 -3.07 -6.41
C VAL A 112 -20.61 -2.18 -5.94
N LYS A 113 -20.62 -1.77 -4.68
CA LYS A 113 -21.61 -0.81 -4.17
C LYS A 113 -21.53 0.55 -4.88
N ASP A 114 -20.32 1.07 -5.05
CA ASP A 114 -20.14 2.37 -5.73
C ASP A 114 -20.48 2.29 -7.23
N GLU A 115 -20.18 1.16 -7.90
CA GLU A 115 -20.60 0.88 -9.28
C GLU A 115 -22.12 0.83 -9.40
N LEU A 116 -22.79 0.00 -8.59
CA LEU A 116 -24.25 -0.20 -8.62
C LEU A 116 -25.03 1.08 -8.35
N HIS A 117 -24.46 2.00 -7.56
CA HIS A 117 -25.07 3.30 -7.26
C HIS A 117 -24.60 4.43 -8.19
N GLY A 118 -23.87 4.12 -9.26
CA GLY A 118 -23.45 5.09 -10.27
C GLY A 118 -22.43 6.12 -9.79
N LYS A 119 -21.64 5.78 -8.77
CA LYS A 119 -20.58 6.64 -8.23
C LYS A 119 -19.23 6.45 -8.93
N LEU A 120 -19.06 5.38 -9.68
CA LEU A 120 -17.90 5.10 -10.49
C LEU A 120 -18.26 5.17 -11.96
N SER A 121 -17.42 5.82 -12.76
CA SER A 121 -17.44 5.66 -14.22
C SER A 121 -16.87 4.30 -14.61
N ASP A 122 -17.11 3.85 -15.83
CA ASP A 122 -16.53 2.59 -16.34
C ASP A 122 -15.00 2.63 -16.28
N GLU A 123 -14.40 3.79 -16.56
CA GLU A 123 -12.95 3.99 -16.49
C GLU A 123 -12.45 3.89 -15.04
N ASP A 124 -13.13 4.52 -14.08
CA ASP A 124 -12.76 4.45 -12.67
C ASP A 124 -12.96 3.04 -12.10
N TYR A 125 -14.02 2.34 -12.52
CA TYR A 125 -14.21 0.94 -12.19
C TYR A 125 -13.05 0.08 -12.67
N ALA A 126 -12.64 0.22 -13.93
CA ALA A 126 -11.50 -0.52 -14.49
C ALA A 126 -10.19 -0.22 -13.73
N LYS A 127 -9.94 1.05 -13.37
CA LYS A 127 -8.81 1.44 -12.52
C LYS A 127 -8.86 0.77 -11.14
N ARG A 128 -10.03 0.70 -10.50
CA ARG A 128 -10.21 0.02 -9.21
C ARG A 128 -9.92 -1.48 -9.29
N ILE A 129 -10.40 -2.14 -10.34
CA ILE A 129 -10.11 -3.57 -10.59
C ILE A 129 -8.60 -3.79 -10.71
N GLU A 130 -7.92 -2.95 -11.48
CA GLU A 130 -6.48 -3.05 -11.65
C GLU A 130 -5.71 -2.77 -10.34
N SER A 131 -6.12 -1.78 -9.56
CA SER A 131 -5.58 -1.49 -8.22
C SER A 131 -5.68 -2.70 -7.30
N VAL A 132 -6.84 -3.37 -7.27
CA VAL A 132 -7.05 -4.58 -6.47
C VAL A 132 -6.15 -5.72 -6.94
N ARG A 133 -6.06 -5.97 -8.25
CA ARG A 133 -5.20 -7.03 -8.81
C ARG A 133 -3.73 -6.81 -8.45
N ARG A 134 -3.24 -5.57 -8.52
CA ARG A 134 -1.87 -5.20 -8.12
C ARG A 134 -1.68 -5.40 -6.62
N PHE A 135 -2.62 -4.94 -5.81
CA PHE A 135 -2.58 -5.09 -4.36
C PHE A 135 -2.50 -6.55 -3.92
N GLU A 136 -3.41 -7.38 -4.40
CA GLU A 136 -3.45 -8.81 -4.09
C GLU A 136 -2.18 -9.52 -4.56
N ARG A 137 -1.68 -9.20 -5.79
CA ARG A 137 -0.44 -9.75 -6.31
C ARG A 137 0.76 -9.32 -5.48
N GLN A 138 0.92 -8.03 -5.15
CA GLN A 138 2.02 -7.55 -4.31
C GLN A 138 2.05 -8.27 -2.97
N LEU A 139 0.91 -8.52 -2.36
CA LEU A 139 0.85 -9.29 -1.12
C LEU A 139 1.29 -10.74 -1.33
N THR A 140 0.73 -11.44 -2.32
CA THR A 140 1.06 -12.85 -2.58
C THR A 140 2.52 -13.03 -3.01
N ASP A 141 3.07 -12.12 -3.82
CA ASP A 141 4.48 -12.11 -4.22
C ASP A 141 5.43 -11.90 -3.02
N ASN A 142 4.94 -11.25 -1.97
CA ASN A 142 5.66 -11.05 -0.70
C ASN A 142 5.30 -12.10 0.38
N GLY A 143 4.76 -13.25 -0.03
CA GLY A 143 4.54 -14.40 0.84
C GLY A 143 3.28 -14.37 1.69
N TYR A 144 2.34 -13.46 1.42
CA TYR A 144 1.03 -13.46 2.05
C TYR A 144 0.15 -14.57 1.50
N LEU A 145 -0.56 -15.27 2.37
CA LEU A 145 -1.70 -16.10 1.98
C LEU A 145 -2.95 -15.21 1.93
N VAL A 146 -3.49 -14.97 0.75
CA VAL A 146 -4.73 -14.20 0.54
C VAL A 146 -5.86 -15.16 0.18
N MET A 147 -6.88 -15.28 1.04
CA MET A 147 -8.04 -16.13 0.87
C MET A 147 -9.31 -15.30 0.71
N LYS A 148 -10.02 -15.46 -0.41
CA LYS A 148 -11.22 -14.67 -0.71
C LYS A 148 -12.45 -15.55 -0.75
N PHE A 149 -13.36 -15.34 0.18
CA PHE A 149 -14.62 -16.08 0.29
C PHE A 149 -15.79 -15.19 -0.11
N PHE A 150 -16.70 -15.75 -0.92
CA PHE A 150 -17.98 -15.15 -1.24
C PHE A 150 -19.13 -16.00 -0.70
N LEU A 151 -19.83 -15.51 0.31
CA LEU A 151 -20.97 -16.19 0.89
C LEU A 151 -22.22 -15.97 0.05
N HIS A 152 -22.66 -17.03 -0.65
CA HIS A 152 -23.80 -17.00 -1.55
C HIS A 152 -25.06 -17.53 -0.89
N ILE A 153 -26.15 -16.77 -0.98
CA ILE A 153 -27.52 -17.16 -0.63
C ILE A 153 -28.47 -16.73 -1.74
N SER A 154 -29.55 -17.47 -1.94
CA SER A 154 -30.58 -17.08 -2.92
C SER A 154 -31.38 -15.85 -2.44
N GLU A 155 -32.02 -15.16 -3.40
CA GLU A 155 -32.92 -14.04 -3.14
C GLU A 155 -33.96 -14.36 -2.06
N LYS A 156 -34.61 -15.53 -2.21
CA LYS A 156 -35.63 -16.02 -1.26
C LYS A 156 -35.06 -16.25 0.15
N GLU A 157 -33.85 -16.79 0.25
CA GLU A 157 -33.19 -17.00 1.55
C GLU A 157 -32.78 -15.66 2.16
N GLN A 158 -32.28 -14.72 1.36
CA GLN A 158 -31.95 -13.37 1.81
C GLN A 158 -33.18 -12.65 2.37
N ALA A 159 -34.29 -12.65 1.61
CA ALA A 159 -35.56 -12.05 2.05
C ALA A 159 -36.05 -12.62 3.38
N LYS A 160 -36.02 -13.97 3.53
CA LYS A 160 -36.39 -14.65 4.78
C LYS A 160 -35.53 -14.22 5.95
N ARG A 161 -34.23 -14.06 5.76
CA ARG A 161 -33.29 -13.62 6.82
C ARG A 161 -33.48 -12.18 7.20
N ILE A 162 -33.72 -11.31 6.22
CA ILE A 162 -34.06 -9.90 6.45
C ILE A 162 -35.31 -9.82 7.32
N GLU A 163 -36.40 -10.49 6.92
CA GLU A 163 -37.66 -10.50 7.65
C GLU A 163 -37.47 -10.97 9.10
N HIS A 164 -36.72 -12.06 9.30
CA HIS A 164 -36.44 -12.57 10.64
C HIS A 164 -35.67 -11.56 11.51
N LEU A 165 -34.66 -10.89 10.95
CA LEU A 165 -33.86 -9.89 11.66
C LEU A 165 -34.64 -8.61 11.97
N GLU A 166 -35.59 -8.22 11.10
CA GLU A 166 -36.42 -7.04 11.31
C GLU A 166 -37.49 -7.26 12.40
N HIS A 167 -37.95 -8.51 12.59
CA HIS A 167 -38.96 -8.81 13.63
C HIS A 167 -38.41 -8.76 15.05
N GLU A 168 -37.11 -8.89 15.25
CA GLU A 168 -36.48 -8.90 16.57
C GLU A 168 -35.86 -7.56 16.91
N LYS A 169 -36.29 -6.92 18.02
CA LYS A 169 -35.78 -5.61 18.45
C LYS A 169 -34.28 -5.54 18.60
N ASP A 170 -33.65 -6.64 19.01
CA ASP A 170 -32.21 -6.71 19.30
C ASP A 170 -31.38 -6.97 18.03
N THR A 171 -32.01 -7.28 16.89
CA THR A 171 -31.32 -7.59 15.64
C THR A 171 -31.68 -6.69 14.46
N VAL A 172 -32.75 -5.88 14.55
CA VAL A 172 -33.19 -4.98 13.49
C VAL A 172 -32.08 -4.05 12.97
N TRP A 173 -31.21 -3.60 13.86
CA TRP A 173 -30.06 -2.75 13.51
C TRP A 173 -29.03 -3.43 12.58
N ARG A 174 -29.07 -4.76 12.44
CA ARG A 174 -28.20 -5.54 11.57
C ARG A 174 -28.64 -5.50 10.11
N VAL A 175 -29.85 -5.05 9.82
CA VAL A 175 -30.36 -4.91 8.46
C VAL A 175 -30.09 -3.48 7.99
N SER A 176 -29.21 -3.35 7.04
CA SER A 176 -28.90 -2.05 6.43
C SER A 176 -29.85 -1.71 5.29
N LYS A 177 -29.94 -0.44 4.95
CA LYS A 177 -30.68 -0.01 3.75
C LYS A 177 -30.12 -0.67 2.47
N ASN A 178 -28.84 -0.97 2.45
CA ASN A 178 -28.21 -1.66 1.35
C ASN A 178 -28.66 -3.13 1.23
N ASP A 179 -28.85 -3.84 2.34
CA ASP A 179 -29.35 -5.21 2.31
C ASP A 179 -30.76 -5.28 1.69
N LEU A 180 -31.63 -4.35 2.08
CA LEU A 180 -32.97 -4.21 1.49
C LEU A 180 -32.91 -3.86 0.01
N TRP A 181 -31.99 -2.99 -0.36
CA TRP A 181 -31.81 -2.60 -1.76
C TRP A 181 -31.27 -3.76 -2.58
N GLN A 182 -30.27 -4.50 -2.09
CA GLN A 182 -29.73 -5.70 -2.73
C GLN A 182 -30.80 -6.74 -3.00
N ASN A 183 -31.68 -7.03 -2.03
CA ASN A 183 -32.74 -8.00 -2.20
C ASN A 183 -33.74 -7.60 -3.29
N ARG A 184 -34.12 -6.32 -3.33
CA ARG A 184 -35.03 -5.79 -4.38
C ARG A 184 -34.42 -5.78 -5.79
N HIS A 185 -33.09 -5.78 -5.90
CA HIS A 185 -32.35 -5.73 -7.15
C HIS A 185 -31.40 -6.90 -7.26
N TYR A 186 -31.85 -8.08 -6.80
CA TYR A 186 -30.99 -9.25 -6.63
C TYR A 186 -30.25 -9.62 -7.92
N GLU A 187 -30.93 -9.76 -9.04
CA GLU A 187 -30.33 -10.13 -10.34
C GLU A 187 -29.22 -9.14 -10.74
N LYS A 188 -29.47 -7.84 -10.60
CA LYS A 188 -28.49 -6.80 -10.92
C LYS A 188 -27.24 -6.90 -10.01
N CYS A 189 -27.43 -7.18 -8.72
CA CYS A 189 -26.34 -7.38 -7.79
C CYS A 189 -25.56 -8.66 -8.10
N GLU A 190 -26.26 -9.75 -8.45
CA GLU A 190 -25.63 -11.03 -8.82
C GLU A 190 -24.75 -10.88 -10.06
N GLU A 191 -25.19 -10.14 -11.07
CA GLU A 191 -24.41 -9.82 -12.27
C GLU A 191 -23.15 -9.03 -11.91
N ALA A 192 -23.27 -7.97 -11.10
CA ALA A 192 -22.16 -7.14 -10.68
C ALA A 192 -21.14 -7.93 -9.83
N PHE A 193 -21.58 -8.72 -8.85
CA PHE A 193 -20.71 -9.60 -8.08
C PHE A 193 -20.00 -10.63 -8.97
N SER A 194 -20.74 -11.24 -9.90
CA SER A 194 -20.19 -12.23 -10.83
C SER A 194 -19.14 -11.63 -11.74
N SER A 195 -19.38 -10.44 -12.28
CA SER A 195 -18.44 -9.66 -13.10
C SER A 195 -17.18 -9.30 -12.31
N TYR A 196 -17.36 -8.75 -11.12
CA TYR A 196 -16.25 -8.38 -10.25
C TYR A 196 -15.34 -9.57 -9.94
N MET A 197 -15.93 -10.68 -9.47
CA MET A 197 -15.17 -11.89 -9.14
C MET A 197 -14.45 -12.45 -10.38
N LYS A 198 -15.07 -12.43 -11.56
CA LYS A 198 -14.45 -12.88 -12.82
C LYS A 198 -13.20 -12.01 -13.14
N ASN A 199 -13.29 -10.70 -12.95
CA ASN A 199 -12.20 -9.77 -13.25
C ASN A 199 -11.06 -9.79 -12.22
N THR A 200 -11.32 -10.28 -11.01
CA THR A 200 -10.32 -10.31 -9.90
C THR A 200 -9.97 -11.75 -9.47
N ASN A 201 -10.38 -12.78 -10.21
CA ASN A 201 -10.05 -14.16 -9.92
C ASN A 201 -8.63 -14.48 -10.39
N MET A 202 -7.66 -14.40 -9.51
CA MET A 202 -6.25 -14.69 -9.82
C MET A 202 -5.84 -16.05 -9.26
N PRO A 203 -4.95 -16.81 -9.93
CA PRO A 203 -4.47 -18.08 -9.42
C PRO A 203 -3.80 -18.00 -8.04
N SER A 204 -3.12 -16.89 -7.75
CA SER A 204 -2.46 -16.64 -6.47
C SER A 204 -3.42 -16.22 -5.35
N ALA A 205 -4.62 -15.74 -5.71
CA ALA A 205 -5.68 -15.32 -4.79
C ALA A 205 -7.05 -15.61 -5.42
N PRO A 206 -7.47 -16.88 -5.50
CA PRO A 206 -8.74 -17.26 -6.13
C PRO A 206 -9.95 -16.91 -5.24
N TRP A 207 -11.12 -16.76 -5.86
CA TRP A 207 -12.39 -16.67 -5.18
C TRP A 207 -12.96 -18.04 -4.86
N TYR A 208 -13.40 -18.22 -3.62
CA TYR A 208 -14.13 -19.40 -3.15
C TYR A 208 -15.58 -19.02 -2.88
N ILE A 209 -16.50 -19.55 -3.72
CA ILE A 209 -17.94 -19.32 -3.53
C ILE A 209 -18.46 -20.39 -2.57
N ILE A 210 -19.10 -19.96 -1.48
CA ILE A 210 -19.54 -20.78 -0.37
C ILE A 210 -21.07 -20.78 -0.30
N ASP A 211 -21.70 -21.97 -0.26
CA ASP A 211 -23.13 -22.09 0.03
C ASP A 211 -23.41 -21.69 1.48
N ALA A 212 -24.02 -20.51 1.65
CA ALA A 212 -24.29 -19.94 2.96
C ALA A 212 -25.71 -20.20 3.47
N LYS A 213 -26.46 -21.14 2.89
CA LYS A 213 -27.82 -21.49 3.30
C LYS A 213 -27.88 -22.14 4.68
N SER A 214 -26.92 -23.00 5.02
CA SER A 214 -26.87 -23.74 6.30
C SER A 214 -25.64 -23.35 7.12
N ARG A 215 -25.85 -22.81 8.31
CA ARG A 215 -24.78 -22.27 9.16
C ARG A 215 -23.60 -23.23 9.39
N LYS A 216 -23.89 -24.49 9.79
CA LYS A 216 -22.82 -25.49 10.01
C LYS A 216 -22.10 -25.91 8.71
N TRP A 217 -22.86 -25.99 7.63
CA TRP A 217 -22.28 -26.31 6.33
C TRP A 217 -21.41 -25.19 5.80
N THR A 218 -21.84 -23.96 5.95
CA THR A 218 -21.03 -22.76 5.61
C THR A 218 -19.71 -22.74 6.40
N GLU A 219 -19.79 -22.97 7.72
CA GLU A 219 -18.61 -23.03 8.60
C GLU A 219 -17.63 -24.11 8.14
N LEU A 220 -18.13 -25.32 7.81
CA LEU A 220 -17.29 -26.41 7.34
C LEU A 220 -16.58 -26.09 6.03
N GLN A 221 -17.31 -25.61 5.03
CA GLN A 221 -16.72 -25.23 3.74
C GLN A 221 -15.62 -24.20 3.91
N VAL A 222 -15.82 -23.16 4.73
CA VAL A 222 -14.82 -22.13 4.97
C VAL A 222 -13.61 -22.69 5.69
N LEU A 223 -13.81 -23.50 6.74
CA LEU A 223 -12.72 -24.10 7.51
C LEU A 223 -11.88 -25.08 6.67
N GLU A 224 -12.51 -25.95 5.89
CA GLU A 224 -11.78 -26.90 5.02
C GLU A 224 -11.00 -26.16 3.94
N THR A 225 -11.60 -25.17 3.28
CA THR A 225 -10.93 -24.36 2.27
C THR A 225 -9.77 -23.56 2.88
N LEU A 226 -9.96 -22.96 4.03
CA LEU A 226 -8.91 -22.21 4.73
C LEU A 226 -7.75 -23.12 5.13
N THR A 227 -8.04 -24.27 5.77
CA THR A 227 -7.00 -25.22 6.19
C THR A 227 -6.26 -25.83 5.01
N GLN A 228 -6.91 -26.06 3.88
CA GLN A 228 -6.27 -26.51 2.65
C GLN A 228 -5.37 -25.41 2.06
N GLY A 229 -5.83 -24.17 2.00
CA GLY A 229 -5.00 -23.03 1.55
C GLY A 229 -3.77 -22.83 2.42
N ILE A 230 -3.90 -22.96 3.74
CA ILE A 230 -2.78 -22.92 4.68
C ILE A 230 -1.80 -24.08 4.43
N GLU A 231 -2.29 -25.29 4.19
CA GLU A 231 -1.43 -26.45 3.92
C GLU A 231 -0.59 -26.24 2.64
N ILE A 232 -1.20 -25.68 1.59
CA ILE A 232 -0.50 -25.33 0.35
C ILE A 232 0.57 -24.25 0.64
N ALA A 233 0.22 -23.21 1.40
CA ALA A 233 1.17 -22.16 1.75
C ALA A 233 2.35 -22.67 2.59
N LEU A 234 2.10 -23.57 3.52
CA LEU A 234 3.14 -24.22 4.36
C LEU A 234 4.05 -25.15 3.56
N SER A 235 3.53 -25.80 2.50
CA SER A 235 4.29 -26.71 1.64
C SER A 235 5.08 -25.99 0.55
N ASN A 236 4.65 -24.81 0.12
CA ASN A 236 5.33 -24.02 -0.87
C ASN A 236 6.47 -23.25 -0.22
N GLN A 237 7.64 -23.92 -0.09
CA GLN A 237 8.88 -23.21 0.19
C GLN A 237 9.09 -22.15 -0.89
N LYS A 238 9.47 -20.94 -0.46
CA LYS A 238 9.68 -19.71 -1.25
C LYS A 238 10.18 -19.98 -2.68
N LEU A 239 9.28 -20.27 -3.57
CA LEU A 239 9.58 -20.29 -5.00
C LEU A 239 9.90 -18.86 -5.41
N ALA A 240 10.94 -18.68 -6.21
CA ALA A 240 11.25 -17.38 -6.78
C ALA A 240 10.05 -16.91 -7.60
N VAL A 241 9.50 -15.76 -7.24
CA VAL A 241 8.37 -15.16 -7.98
C VAL A 241 8.90 -14.67 -9.33
N PRO A 242 8.24 -15.00 -10.46
CA PRO A 242 8.63 -14.48 -11.77
C PRO A 242 8.67 -12.94 -11.75
N LEU A 243 9.76 -12.37 -12.26
CA LEU A 243 9.87 -10.92 -12.40
C LEU A 243 8.93 -10.44 -13.51
N LEU A 244 8.08 -9.49 -13.17
CA LEU A 244 7.26 -8.80 -14.16
C LEU A 244 8.13 -7.85 -14.99
N GLN A 245 7.86 -7.78 -16.29
CA GLN A 245 8.43 -6.73 -17.13
C GLN A 245 7.80 -5.40 -16.76
N ASN A 246 8.61 -4.36 -16.64
CA ASN A 246 8.11 -3.01 -16.40
C ASN A 246 7.35 -2.52 -17.64
N VAL A 247 6.06 -2.25 -17.45
CA VAL A 247 5.15 -1.76 -18.52
C VAL A 247 4.87 -0.25 -18.42
N PHE A 248 5.48 0.43 -17.45
CA PHE A 248 5.28 1.87 -17.26
C PHE A 248 6.14 2.71 -18.23
N PRO A 249 5.63 3.85 -18.71
CA PRO A 249 6.38 4.74 -19.57
C PRO A 249 7.51 5.41 -18.77
N LEU A 250 8.76 5.16 -19.15
CA LEU A 250 9.94 5.69 -18.49
C LEU A 250 10.46 6.93 -19.25
N VAL A 251 10.94 7.91 -18.48
CA VAL A 251 11.64 9.09 -18.97
C VAL A 251 13.15 8.80 -18.94
N PRO A 252 13.89 8.96 -20.05
CA PRO A 252 15.33 8.81 -20.06
C PRO A 252 16.02 9.75 -19.06
N MET A 253 16.99 9.23 -18.32
CA MET A 253 17.74 9.97 -17.32
C MET A 253 19.25 9.82 -17.57
N PRO A 254 20.08 10.85 -17.26
CA PRO A 254 21.53 10.73 -17.35
C PRO A 254 22.06 9.76 -16.30
N LEU A 255 23.24 9.20 -16.53
CA LEU A 255 24.00 8.53 -15.48
C LEU A 255 24.52 9.57 -14.48
N LEU A 256 24.71 9.19 -13.22
CA LEU A 256 25.21 10.11 -12.19
C LEU A 256 26.59 10.69 -12.52
N SER A 257 27.43 9.90 -13.20
CA SER A 257 28.75 10.35 -13.70
C SER A 257 28.70 11.41 -14.83
N GLU A 258 27.56 11.54 -15.50
CA GLU A 258 27.32 12.52 -16.57
C GLU A 258 26.73 13.84 -16.05
N VAL A 259 26.33 13.88 -14.78
CA VAL A 259 25.70 15.06 -14.17
C VAL A 259 26.75 16.14 -13.91
N PRO A 260 26.62 17.33 -14.49
CA PRO A 260 27.59 18.42 -14.28
C PRO A 260 27.43 18.98 -12.85
N LEU A 261 28.51 18.97 -12.07
CA LEU A 261 28.51 19.40 -10.66
C LEU A 261 29.11 20.80 -10.45
N ASP A 262 29.40 21.53 -11.51
CA ASP A 262 29.98 22.87 -11.54
C ASP A 262 28.98 24.02 -11.42
N LYS A 263 27.73 23.69 -11.11
CA LYS A 263 26.64 24.67 -10.96
C LYS A 263 26.73 25.42 -9.64
N GLU A 264 26.73 26.74 -9.72
CA GLU A 264 26.81 27.64 -8.58
C GLU A 264 25.79 28.78 -8.70
N ILE A 265 25.49 29.45 -7.60
CA ILE A 265 24.69 30.66 -7.57
C ILE A 265 25.30 31.68 -6.59
N GLU A 266 25.38 32.93 -7.03
CA GLU A 266 25.85 34.02 -6.19
C GLU A 266 24.97 34.25 -4.97
N THR A 267 25.58 34.65 -3.86
CA THR A 267 24.88 34.73 -2.56
C THR A 267 23.71 35.73 -2.56
N ASP A 268 23.84 36.85 -3.24
CA ASP A 268 22.76 37.84 -3.29
C ASP A 268 21.62 37.43 -4.21
N GLU A 269 21.94 36.80 -5.32
CA GLU A 269 20.97 36.16 -6.22
C GLU A 269 20.22 35.04 -5.48
N TYR A 270 20.94 34.18 -4.76
CA TYR A 270 20.33 33.13 -3.92
C TYR A 270 19.32 33.71 -2.93
N ARG A 271 19.66 34.78 -2.23
CA ARG A 271 18.77 35.40 -1.23
C ARG A 271 17.50 35.95 -1.85
N LYS A 272 17.63 36.58 -3.03
CA LYS A 272 16.50 37.13 -3.79
C LYS A 272 15.58 36.02 -4.28
N GLU A 273 16.11 35.04 -5.02
CA GLU A 273 15.34 33.93 -5.58
C GLU A 273 14.70 33.08 -4.49
N LEU A 274 15.42 32.80 -3.40
CA LEU A 274 14.87 32.07 -2.26
C LEU A 274 13.60 32.73 -1.72
N LYS A 275 13.62 34.03 -1.51
CA LYS A 275 12.47 34.78 -0.99
C LYS A 275 11.29 34.78 -1.95
N GLU A 276 11.55 34.99 -3.25
CA GLU A 276 10.53 35.00 -4.29
C GLU A 276 9.85 33.62 -4.42
N LEU A 277 10.64 32.55 -4.48
CA LEU A 277 10.15 31.19 -4.61
C LEU A 277 9.40 30.74 -3.35
N GLN A 278 9.87 31.09 -2.16
CA GLN A 278 9.16 30.78 -0.92
C GLN A 278 7.82 31.50 -0.80
N ASN A 279 7.73 32.76 -1.22
CA ASN A 279 6.45 33.47 -1.27
C ASN A 279 5.50 32.81 -2.25
N ARG A 280 5.99 32.45 -3.46
CA ARG A 280 5.19 31.79 -4.47
C ARG A 280 4.70 30.41 -4.00
N LEU A 281 5.57 29.61 -3.38
CA LEU A 281 5.22 28.33 -2.80
C LEU A 281 4.15 28.47 -1.70
N GLY A 282 4.23 29.50 -0.86
CA GLY A 282 3.19 29.79 0.13
C GLY A 282 1.81 30.07 -0.48
N GLU A 283 1.77 30.84 -1.60
CA GLU A 283 0.52 31.06 -2.35
C GLU A 283 -0.03 29.74 -2.93
N LEU A 284 0.83 28.95 -3.55
CA LEU A 284 0.45 27.64 -4.12
C LEU A 284 -0.02 26.69 -3.02
N HIS A 285 0.59 26.71 -1.83
CA HIS A 285 0.14 25.91 -0.69
C HIS A 285 -1.29 26.24 -0.28
N ASN A 286 -1.68 27.51 -0.26
CA ASN A 286 -3.06 27.91 -0.01
C ASN A 286 -4.02 27.41 -1.11
N ARG A 287 -3.57 27.40 -2.37
CA ARG A 287 -4.38 26.88 -3.50
C ARG A 287 -4.56 25.37 -3.42
N LEU A 288 -3.48 24.59 -3.16
CA LEU A 288 -3.57 23.14 -3.05
C LEU A 288 -4.50 22.70 -1.91
N TYR A 289 -4.49 23.42 -0.79
CA TYR A 289 -5.37 23.14 0.34
C TYR A 289 -6.84 23.30 -0.07
N ARG A 290 -7.20 24.39 -0.75
CA ARG A 290 -8.57 24.65 -1.22
C ARG A 290 -9.00 23.69 -2.33
N LYS A 291 -8.12 23.38 -3.27
CA LYS A 291 -8.38 22.44 -4.37
C LYS A 291 -8.26 20.97 -3.92
N LYS A 292 -7.86 20.72 -2.67
CA LYS A 292 -7.67 19.38 -2.09
C LYS A 292 -6.68 18.50 -2.87
N VAL A 293 -5.63 19.09 -3.44
CA VAL A 293 -4.58 18.36 -4.14
C VAL A 293 -3.57 17.82 -3.13
N PRO A 294 -3.33 16.49 -3.04
CA PRO A 294 -2.29 15.94 -2.20
C PRO A 294 -0.93 16.06 -2.89
N VAL A 295 0.13 16.29 -2.11
CA VAL A 295 1.50 16.41 -2.65
C VAL A 295 2.45 15.50 -1.87
N ILE A 296 3.33 14.82 -2.58
CA ILE A 296 4.35 13.94 -2.02
C ILE A 296 5.70 14.38 -2.58
N ILE A 297 6.62 14.76 -1.69
CA ILE A 297 7.99 15.13 -2.05
C ILE A 297 8.93 14.07 -1.45
N ALA A 298 9.62 13.34 -2.30
CA ALA A 298 10.50 12.25 -1.94
C ALA A 298 11.97 12.66 -2.13
N TYR A 299 12.75 12.63 -1.07
CA TYR A 299 14.17 12.95 -1.09
C TYR A 299 15.03 11.71 -0.90
N GLU A 300 15.89 11.45 -1.89
CA GLU A 300 17.03 10.54 -1.81
C GLU A 300 18.32 11.27 -2.17
N GLY A 301 19.46 10.68 -1.91
CA GLY A 301 20.76 11.28 -2.24
C GLY A 301 21.85 10.81 -1.29
N TRP A 302 23.08 11.10 -1.68
CA TRP A 302 24.26 10.73 -0.92
C TRP A 302 24.20 11.24 0.54
N ASP A 303 24.87 10.56 1.44
CA ASP A 303 25.05 11.05 2.79
C ASP A 303 25.85 12.36 2.75
N ALA A 304 25.47 13.31 3.59
CA ALA A 304 25.94 14.69 3.57
C ALA A 304 25.65 15.53 2.29
N ALA A 305 24.90 15.02 1.32
CA ALA A 305 24.56 15.75 0.11
C ALA A 305 23.74 17.04 0.35
N GLY A 306 22.96 17.10 1.43
CA GLY A 306 22.25 18.33 1.80
C GLY A 306 20.73 18.22 1.77
N LYS A 307 20.17 16.98 1.81
CA LYS A 307 18.72 16.70 1.86
C LYS A 307 17.98 17.56 2.89
N GLY A 308 18.36 17.50 4.16
CA GLY A 308 17.72 18.26 5.23
C GLY A 308 17.76 19.78 5.05
N GLY A 309 18.80 20.30 4.37
CA GLY A 309 18.92 21.73 4.03
C GLY A 309 17.90 22.15 2.95
N ASN A 310 17.62 21.28 1.98
CA ASN A 310 16.58 21.47 0.97
C ASN A 310 15.19 21.43 1.62
N ILE A 311 14.91 20.36 2.38
CA ILE A 311 13.63 20.16 3.09
C ILE A 311 13.30 21.38 3.96
N LYS A 312 14.29 21.89 4.71
CA LYS A 312 14.10 23.08 5.57
C LYS A 312 13.67 24.32 4.77
N ARG A 313 14.14 24.52 3.53
CA ARG A 313 13.77 25.68 2.70
C ARG A 313 12.37 25.55 2.12
N ILE A 314 11.97 24.33 1.73
CA ILE A 314 10.60 24.05 1.30
C ILE A 314 9.64 24.21 2.48
N ALA A 315 9.90 23.53 3.59
CA ALA A 315 9.07 23.58 4.80
C ALA A 315 8.89 24.99 5.35
N GLY A 316 9.95 25.84 5.25
CA GLY A 316 9.90 27.23 5.69
C GLY A 316 8.94 28.13 4.92
N ALA A 317 8.42 27.68 3.78
CA ALA A 317 7.42 28.39 2.97
C ALA A 317 5.98 27.92 3.22
N LEU A 318 5.80 26.84 3.99
CA LEU A 318 4.52 26.14 4.14
C LEU A 318 3.88 26.44 5.51
N ASP A 319 2.55 26.43 5.56
CA ASP A 319 1.82 26.43 6.83
C ASP A 319 2.08 25.08 7.55
N PRO A 320 2.56 25.10 8.81
CA PRO A 320 2.92 23.87 9.53
C PRO A 320 1.75 22.90 9.74
N ARG A 321 0.52 23.32 9.59
CA ARG A 321 -0.68 22.48 9.69
C ARG A 321 -0.96 21.71 8.39
N GLY A 322 -0.36 22.14 7.28
CA GLY A 322 -0.61 21.62 5.93
C GLY A 322 0.50 20.71 5.41
N TYR A 323 1.54 20.42 6.17
CA TYR A 323 2.60 19.49 5.77
C TYR A 323 3.11 18.65 6.92
N GLU A 324 3.73 17.54 6.59
CA GLU A 324 4.45 16.67 7.52
C GLU A 324 5.76 16.20 6.90
N VAL A 325 6.84 16.23 7.70
CA VAL A 325 8.14 15.67 7.28
C VAL A 325 8.33 14.33 7.96
N HIS A 326 8.57 13.30 7.15
CA HIS A 326 8.80 11.94 7.61
C HIS A 326 10.28 11.57 7.45
N PRO A 327 11.09 11.63 8.51
CA PRO A 327 12.43 11.06 8.50
C PRO A 327 12.32 9.53 8.56
N ILE A 328 12.80 8.87 7.52
CA ILE A 328 12.73 7.41 7.41
C ILE A 328 14.06 6.81 7.88
N ALA A 329 14.01 6.13 9.00
CA ALA A 329 15.10 5.34 9.57
C ALA A 329 14.88 3.83 9.34
N SER A 330 15.72 3.00 9.96
CA SER A 330 15.51 1.54 9.99
C SER A 330 14.08 1.21 10.44
N PRO A 331 13.41 0.23 9.80
CA PRO A 331 12.03 -0.09 10.14
C PRO A 331 11.92 -0.67 11.54
N GLU A 332 10.88 -0.25 12.27
CA GLU A 332 10.50 -0.81 13.56
C GLU A 332 10.06 -2.29 13.43
N PRO A 333 10.07 -3.09 14.50
CA PRO A 333 9.69 -4.51 14.43
C PRO A 333 8.31 -4.76 13.80
N HIS A 334 7.32 -3.92 14.11
CA HIS A 334 5.97 -4.03 13.55
C HIS A 334 5.90 -3.62 12.07
N GLU A 335 6.83 -2.76 11.60
CA GLU A 335 6.97 -2.38 10.19
C GLU A 335 7.67 -3.51 9.40
N LYS A 336 8.72 -4.12 9.98
CA LYS A 336 9.45 -5.27 9.40
C LYS A 336 8.55 -6.49 9.21
N ALA A 337 7.59 -6.69 10.12
CA ALA A 337 6.64 -7.80 10.06
C ALA A 337 5.55 -7.63 8.97
N ARG A 338 5.61 -6.58 8.14
CA ARG A 338 4.67 -6.31 7.05
C ARG A 338 5.38 -6.02 5.75
N HIS A 339 4.61 -5.96 4.68
CA HIS A 339 5.11 -5.51 3.38
C HIS A 339 5.84 -4.17 3.50
N TYR A 340 7.01 -4.01 2.88
CA TYR A 340 7.88 -2.83 3.07
C TYR A 340 7.20 -1.50 2.73
N LEU A 341 6.23 -1.49 1.80
CA LEU A 341 5.45 -0.29 1.47
C LEU A 341 4.43 0.09 2.56
N TRP A 342 4.11 -0.81 3.49
CA TRP A 342 3.12 -0.54 4.55
C TRP A 342 3.43 0.72 5.34
N ARG A 343 4.68 0.92 5.73
CA ARG A 343 5.12 2.08 6.50
C ARG A 343 4.96 3.41 5.75
N PHE A 344 4.98 3.38 4.42
CA PHE A 344 4.78 4.55 3.56
C PHE A 344 3.30 4.80 3.32
N TRP A 345 2.52 3.74 3.09
CA TRP A 345 1.05 3.85 3.03
C TRP A 345 0.46 4.53 4.26
N THR A 346 0.94 4.19 5.46
CA THR A 346 0.45 4.76 6.73
C THR A 346 0.84 6.24 6.92
N ARG A 347 1.82 6.74 6.15
CA ARG A 347 2.34 8.12 6.22
C ARG A 347 1.94 9.00 5.04
N LEU A 348 1.04 8.53 4.18
CA LEU A 348 0.55 9.34 3.05
C LEU A 348 -0.17 10.60 3.54
N PRO A 349 -0.09 11.72 2.79
CA PRO A 349 -0.80 12.95 3.15
C PRO A 349 -2.30 12.78 2.98
N LYS A 350 -3.09 13.66 3.59
CA LYS A 350 -4.49 13.87 3.24
C LYS A 350 -4.58 14.73 1.98
N THR A 351 -5.69 14.65 1.25
CA THR A 351 -5.96 15.63 0.18
C THR A 351 -5.81 17.06 0.70
N GLY A 352 -5.10 17.90 -0.06
CA GLY A 352 -4.80 19.28 0.32
C GLY A 352 -3.64 19.44 1.32
N HIS A 353 -2.81 18.40 1.51
CA HIS A 353 -1.64 18.41 2.40
C HIS A 353 -0.40 17.88 1.66
N ILE A 354 0.76 18.17 2.23
CA ILE A 354 2.07 17.78 1.70
C ILE A 354 2.73 16.78 2.65
N ALA A 355 3.20 15.65 2.14
CA ALA A 355 4.13 14.77 2.84
C ALA A 355 5.52 14.90 2.23
N ILE A 356 6.53 15.15 3.05
CA ILE A 356 7.93 15.24 2.64
C ILE A 356 8.66 14.05 3.27
N PHE A 357 9.20 13.16 2.46
CA PHE A 357 9.95 12.01 2.93
C PHE A 357 11.46 12.28 2.83
N ASP A 358 12.17 12.25 3.96
CA ASP A 358 13.64 12.23 4.03
C ASP A 358 14.10 10.78 4.12
N ARG A 359 14.60 10.25 3.02
CA ARG A 359 14.66 8.83 2.64
C ARG A 359 13.26 8.25 2.38
N THR A 360 13.17 7.20 1.56
CA THR A 360 11.90 6.78 1.00
C THR A 360 11.81 5.26 0.86
N TRP A 361 10.78 4.78 0.13
CA TRP A 361 10.60 3.40 -0.30
C TRP A 361 11.70 2.88 -1.22
N TYR A 362 12.50 3.78 -1.79
CA TYR A 362 13.65 3.42 -2.62
C TYR A 362 14.80 2.78 -1.84
N GLY A 363 14.78 2.87 -0.50
CA GLY A 363 15.69 2.10 0.36
C GLY A 363 15.72 0.60 0.06
N ARG A 364 14.59 0.02 -0.43
CA ARG A 364 14.47 -1.39 -0.84
C ARG A 364 15.45 -1.76 -1.96
N VAL A 365 15.67 -0.88 -2.93
CA VAL A 365 16.56 -1.12 -4.09
C VAL A 365 17.94 -0.51 -3.94
N MET A 366 18.21 0.16 -2.83
CA MET A 366 19.51 0.74 -2.46
C MET A 366 20.09 0.06 -1.21
N VAL A 367 19.87 0.63 -0.03
CA VAL A 367 20.48 0.16 1.21
C VAL A 367 20.09 -1.28 1.55
N GLU A 368 18.81 -1.66 1.40
CA GLU A 368 18.39 -3.02 1.74
C GLU A 368 18.97 -4.06 0.78
N ARG A 369 19.11 -3.70 -0.52
CA ARG A 369 19.81 -4.50 -1.53
C ARG A 369 21.28 -4.68 -1.18
N LEU A 370 22.00 -3.59 -0.91
CA LEU A 370 23.46 -3.59 -0.74
C LEU A 370 23.91 -4.15 0.61
N GLU A 371 23.08 -4.03 1.64
CA GLU A 371 23.33 -4.60 2.97
C GLU A 371 22.75 -6.01 3.14
N GLY A 372 22.06 -6.54 2.12
CA GLY A 372 21.47 -7.89 2.19
C GLY A 372 20.29 -8.01 3.17
N PHE A 373 19.56 -6.92 3.42
CA PHE A 373 18.39 -6.92 4.31
C PHE A 373 17.12 -7.48 3.64
N CYS A 374 17.16 -7.69 2.34
CA CYS A 374 16.14 -8.39 1.58
C CYS A 374 16.78 -9.32 0.54
N SER A 375 16.02 -10.31 0.04
CA SER A 375 16.51 -11.22 -1.00
C SER A 375 16.67 -10.53 -2.35
N GLU A 376 17.44 -11.14 -3.24
CA GLU A 376 17.60 -10.64 -4.62
C GLU A 376 16.26 -10.54 -5.33
N ASN A 377 15.41 -11.55 -5.20
CA ASN A 377 14.07 -11.53 -5.79
C ASN A 377 13.21 -10.38 -5.24
N ASP A 378 13.34 -10.03 -3.96
CA ASP A 378 12.58 -8.94 -3.34
C ASP A 378 12.96 -7.57 -3.91
N TRP A 379 14.27 -7.24 -4.01
CA TRP A 379 14.62 -5.93 -4.56
C TRP A 379 14.45 -5.85 -6.08
N MET A 380 14.55 -6.97 -6.79
CA MET A 380 14.25 -7.00 -8.23
C MET A 380 12.77 -6.72 -8.51
N ARG A 381 11.85 -7.30 -7.72
CA ARG A 381 10.40 -7.00 -7.82
C ARG A 381 10.08 -5.56 -7.44
N ALA A 382 10.82 -5.00 -6.48
CA ALA A 382 10.53 -3.70 -5.91
C ALA A 382 10.50 -2.57 -6.94
N TYR A 383 11.26 -2.62 -8.03
CA TYR A 383 11.18 -1.62 -9.09
C TYR A 383 9.76 -1.52 -9.67
N ASN A 384 9.14 -2.66 -9.95
CA ASN A 384 7.78 -2.69 -10.47
C ASN A 384 6.74 -2.30 -9.39
N GLU A 385 6.88 -2.84 -8.17
CA GLU A 385 6.00 -2.53 -7.04
C GLU A 385 6.01 -1.02 -6.69
N ILE A 386 7.18 -0.37 -6.75
CA ILE A 386 7.33 1.07 -6.53
C ILE A 386 6.64 1.88 -7.64
N ASN A 387 6.84 1.51 -8.90
CA ASN A 387 6.16 2.19 -10.01
C ASN A 387 4.64 2.06 -9.91
N GLU A 388 4.14 0.90 -9.48
CA GLU A 388 2.72 0.68 -9.23
C GLU A 388 2.20 1.50 -8.04
N PHE A 389 2.96 1.57 -6.96
CA PHE A 389 2.63 2.40 -5.80
C PHE A 389 2.53 3.87 -6.19
N GLU A 390 3.52 4.40 -6.90
CA GLU A 390 3.50 5.78 -7.40
C GLU A 390 2.37 6.01 -8.41
N LYS A 391 2.06 5.03 -9.26
CA LYS A 391 0.92 5.10 -10.18
C LYS A 391 -0.41 5.18 -9.44
N GLU A 392 -0.60 4.38 -8.39
CA GLU A 392 -1.80 4.44 -7.54
C GLU A 392 -1.95 5.82 -6.87
N LEU A 393 -0.86 6.41 -6.41
CA LEU A 393 -0.86 7.75 -5.83
C LEU A 393 -1.16 8.82 -6.87
N HIS A 394 -0.57 8.72 -8.07
CA HIS A 394 -0.86 9.61 -9.18
C HIS A 394 -2.33 9.53 -9.61
N ASP A 395 -2.88 8.31 -9.74
CA ASP A 395 -4.28 8.10 -10.11
C ASP A 395 -5.26 8.61 -9.05
N TRP A 396 -4.84 8.66 -7.79
CA TRP A 396 -5.57 9.35 -6.72
C TRP A 396 -5.54 10.87 -6.86
N GLY A 397 -4.69 11.42 -7.72
CA GLY A 397 -4.51 12.85 -7.95
C GLY A 397 -3.36 13.49 -7.19
N ALA A 398 -2.42 12.68 -6.68
CA ALA A 398 -1.24 13.21 -6.01
C ALA A 398 -0.22 13.77 -7.02
N VAL A 399 0.35 14.92 -6.68
CA VAL A 399 1.58 15.43 -7.31
C VAL A 399 2.76 14.76 -6.62
N ILE A 400 3.56 14.01 -7.39
CA ILE A 400 4.72 13.28 -6.85
C ILE A 400 6.00 13.91 -7.41
N ILE A 401 6.84 14.42 -6.52
CA ILE A 401 8.10 15.07 -6.86
C ILE A 401 9.24 14.28 -6.21
N LYS A 402 10.17 13.76 -7.02
CA LYS A 402 11.28 12.93 -6.56
C LYS A 402 12.60 13.59 -6.79
N PHE A 403 13.40 13.74 -5.74
CA PHE A 403 14.72 14.35 -5.81
C PHE A 403 15.82 13.35 -5.47
N TRP A 404 16.81 13.27 -6.35
CA TRP A 404 18.11 12.71 -6.05
C TRP A 404 19.11 13.85 -5.82
N VAL A 405 19.67 13.96 -4.60
CA VAL A 405 20.64 15.00 -4.26
C VAL A 405 22.05 14.50 -4.52
N GLN A 406 22.64 15.01 -5.62
CA GLN A 406 23.89 14.55 -6.19
C GLN A 406 25.09 15.41 -5.71
N ILE A 407 26.15 14.72 -5.30
CA ILE A 407 27.49 15.26 -5.06
C ILE A 407 28.53 14.25 -5.53
N ASP A 408 29.77 14.68 -5.69
CA ASP A 408 30.89 13.77 -5.88
C ASP A 408 31.44 13.23 -4.56
N LYS A 409 32.33 12.24 -4.69
CA LYS A 409 32.93 11.53 -3.56
C LYS A 409 33.84 12.44 -2.72
N ASP A 410 34.53 13.39 -3.35
CA ASP A 410 35.45 14.32 -2.66
C ASP A 410 34.67 15.34 -1.83
N THR A 411 33.64 15.93 -2.38
CA THR A 411 32.69 16.81 -1.67
C THR A 411 32.06 16.11 -0.45
N GLN A 412 31.74 14.81 -0.58
CA GLN A 412 31.22 14.05 0.56
C GLN A 412 32.26 13.96 1.67
N LEU A 413 33.52 13.65 1.33
CA LEU A 413 34.61 13.52 2.30
C LEU A 413 34.87 14.83 3.04
N GLU A 414 34.92 15.94 2.31
CA GLU A 414 35.06 17.27 2.90
C GLU A 414 33.97 17.57 3.93
N ARG A 415 32.71 17.23 3.58
CA ARG A 415 31.55 17.44 4.45
C ARG A 415 31.54 16.50 5.65
N PHE A 416 32.02 15.26 5.51
CA PHE A 416 32.20 14.35 6.63
C PHE A 416 33.23 14.89 7.62
N ASN A 417 34.39 15.35 7.12
CA ASN A 417 35.43 15.96 7.93
C ASN A 417 34.93 17.25 8.63
N GLU A 418 34.19 18.09 7.91
CA GLU A 418 33.55 19.27 8.51
C GLU A 418 32.64 18.89 9.68
N ARG A 419 31.80 17.85 9.51
CA ARG A 419 30.89 17.38 10.58
C ARG A 419 31.65 16.83 11.79
N GLN A 420 32.70 16.04 11.58
CA GLN A 420 33.53 15.51 12.67
C GLN A 420 34.23 16.60 13.46
N ASN A 421 34.68 17.65 12.79
CA ASN A 421 35.46 18.74 13.39
C ASN A 421 34.55 19.86 13.98
N THR A 422 33.23 19.80 13.79
CA THR A 422 32.28 20.78 14.30
C THR A 422 31.44 20.17 15.43
N PRO A 423 31.64 20.54 16.71
CA PRO A 423 30.95 19.89 17.85
C PRO A 423 29.44 19.79 17.69
N GLU A 424 28.80 20.87 17.18
CA GLU A 424 27.34 20.94 17.01
C GLU A 424 26.84 20.08 15.83
N LYS A 425 27.75 19.51 15.02
CA LYS A 425 27.42 18.68 13.85
C LYS A 425 27.86 17.23 14.01
N GLN A 426 28.61 16.85 15.03
CA GLN A 426 29.15 15.49 15.22
C GLN A 426 28.04 14.45 15.29
N TRP A 427 26.89 14.76 15.85
CA TRP A 427 25.74 13.86 15.90
C TRP A 427 25.13 13.50 14.51
N LYS A 428 25.54 14.21 13.47
CA LYS A 428 25.09 13.97 12.06
C LYS A 428 25.95 13.02 11.28
N ILE A 429 26.99 12.49 11.88
CA ILE A 429 27.87 11.53 11.23
C ILE A 429 27.96 10.27 12.09
N THR A 430 27.83 9.11 11.46
CA THR A 430 27.80 7.81 12.09
C THR A 430 28.76 6.84 11.37
N ASP A 431 29.05 5.70 11.98
CA ASP A 431 29.83 4.63 11.34
C ASP A 431 29.13 4.10 10.08
N GLU A 432 27.79 4.24 10.00
CA GLU A 432 27.01 3.86 8.81
C GLU A 432 27.38 4.73 7.61
N ASP A 433 27.55 6.05 7.81
CA ASP A 433 27.94 6.98 6.75
C ASP A 433 29.28 6.59 6.11
N TRP A 434 30.25 6.18 6.96
CA TRP A 434 31.56 5.73 6.48
C TRP A 434 31.47 4.39 5.75
N ARG A 435 30.72 3.42 6.24
CA ARG A 435 30.49 2.15 5.55
C ARG A 435 29.83 2.32 4.20
N ASN A 436 28.84 3.23 4.10
CA ASN A 436 28.18 3.56 2.85
C ASN A 436 29.18 4.17 1.85
N ARG A 437 30.05 5.05 2.32
CA ARG A 437 31.11 5.64 1.49
C ARG A 437 32.09 4.61 0.94
N ASP A 438 32.46 3.61 1.74
CA ASP A 438 33.35 2.52 1.29
C ASP A 438 32.73 1.71 0.14
N LYS A 439 31.40 1.65 0.05
CA LYS A 439 30.65 0.99 -1.00
C LYS A 439 30.18 1.94 -2.11
N TRP A 440 30.81 3.11 -2.26
CA TRP A 440 30.35 4.17 -3.20
C TRP A 440 30.01 3.64 -4.59
N ASP A 441 30.89 2.87 -5.22
CA ASP A 441 30.71 2.40 -6.60
C ASP A 441 29.50 1.45 -6.73
N ALA A 442 29.27 0.62 -5.70
CA ALA A 442 28.12 -0.26 -5.63
C ALA A 442 26.81 0.55 -5.46
N TYR A 443 26.83 1.59 -4.61
CA TYR A 443 25.71 2.50 -4.46
C TYR A 443 25.44 3.28 -5.75
N GLU A 444 26.46 3.81 -6.43
CA GLU A 444 26.30 4.53 -7.68
C GLU A 444 25.63 3.65 -8.75
N THR A 445 26.07 2.39 -8.87
CA THR A 445 25.46 1.40 -9.76
C THR A 445 23.98 1.18 -9.42
N ALA A 446 23.67 0.96 -8.13
CA ALA A 446 22.29 0.72 -7.67
C ALA A 446 21.38 1.94 -7.89
N VAL A 447 21.92 3.16 -7.68
CA VAL A 447 21.17 4.41 -7.88
C VAL A 447 20.94 4.69 -9.36
N ASN A 448 21.93 4.48 -10.22
CA ASN A 448 21.75 4.60 -11.67
C ASN A 448 20.64 3.65 -12.14
N GLU A 449 20.67 2.39 -11.69
CA GLU A 449 19.63 1.42 -12.04
C GLU A 449 18.24 1.85 -11.50
N MET A 450 18.19 2.33 -10.27
CA MET A 450 16.96 2.84 -9.65
C MET A 450 16.35 3.98 -10.47
N ILE A 451 17.14 5.00 -10.80
CA ILE A 451 16.69 6.17 -11.54
C ILE A 451 16.21 5.76 -12.95
N GLN A 452 16.95 4.89 -13.64
CA GLN A 452 16.59 4.43 -14.99
C GLN A 452 15.30 3.61 -15.00
N LYS A 453 15.05 2.79 -13.98
CA LYS A 453 13.89 1.88 -13.92
C LYS A 453 12.64 2.51 -13.30
N THR A 454 12.78 3.66 -12.66
CA THR A 454 11.66 4.26 -11.89
C THR A 454 11.39 5.72 -12.21
N SER A 455 12.09 6.31 -13.19
CA SER A 455 11.74 7.66 -13.68
C SER A 455 10.57 7.56 -14.65
N THR A 456 9.37 7.42 -14.11
CA THR A 456 8.14 7.31 -14.91
C THR A 456 7.65 8.69 -15.38
N SER A 457 6.87 8.73 -16.46
CA SER A 457 6.33 10.00 -16.98
C SER A 457 5.39 10.71 -16.03
N TYR A 458 4.76 9.99 -15.09
CA TYR A 458 3.87 10.55 -14.07
C TYR A 458 4.58 10.87 -12.74
N ALA A 459 5.80 10.38 -12.54
CA ALA A 459 6.65 10.67 -11.38
C ALA A 459 8.14 10.59 -11.78
N PRO A 460 8.65 11.56 -12.56
CA PRO A 460 10.05 11.57 -12.97
C PRO A 460 10.99 11.91 -11.83
N TRP A 461 12.23 11.43 -11.91
CA TRP A 461 13.29 11.86 -11.02
C TRP A 461 13.84 13.22 -11.44
N HIS A 462 14.17 14.04 -10.46
CA HIS A 462 14.90 15.30 -10.62
C HIS A 462 16.23 15.21 -9.89
N ILE A 463 17.33 15.36 -10.61
CA ILE A 463 18.67 15.36 -10.04
C ILE A 463 19.01 16.78 -9.59
N LEU A 464 19.41 16.94 -8.34
CA LEU A 464 19.82 18.21 -7.76
C LEU A 464 21.34 18.21 -7.60
N GLU A 465 22.06 18.98 -8.41
CA GLU A 465 23.49 19.19 -8.30
C GLU A 465 23.76 20.00 -7.00
N SER A 466 24.41 19.38 -6.01
CA SER A 466 24.47 19.89 -4.65
C SER A 466 25.90 20.12 -4.12
N VAL A 467 26.88 20.24 -4.99
CA VAL A 467 28.21 20.74 -4.61
C VAL A 467 28.06 22.18 -4.10
N ASP A 468 27.38 23.08 -4.83
CA ASP A 468 26.82 24.27 -4.24
C ASP A 468 25.42 24.00 -3.64
N LYS A 469 25.36 23.99 -2.32
CA LYS A 469 24.10 23.79 -1.59
C LYS A 469 23.05 24.88 -1.87
N LYS A 470 23.47 26.09 -2.23
CA LYS A 470 22.56 27.21 -2.54
C LYS A 470 21.86 26.94 -3.87
N TYR A 471 22.63 26.55 -4.89
CA TYR A 471 22.10 26.18 -6.19
C TYR A 471 21.06 25.05 -6.09
N ALA A 472 21.41 23.94 -5.41
CA ALA A 472 20.50 22.81 -5.22
C ALA A 472 19.16 23.20 -4.55
N ARG A 473 19.19 24.09 -3.56
CA ARG A 473 18.00 24.59 -2.87
C ARG A 473 17.08 25.41 -3.77
N ILE A 474 17.65 26.28 -4.58
CA ILE A 474 16.90 27.08 -5.56
C ILE A 474 16.30 26.16 -6.63
N LYS A 475 17.10 25.25 -7.18
CA LYS A 475 16.62 24.28 -8.20
C LYS A 475 15.46 23.45 -7.65
N ALA A 476 15.56 22.92 -6.42
CA ALA A 476 14.49 22.16 -5.80
C ALA A 476 13.20 22.99 -5.63
N LEU A 477 13.32 24.23 -5.15
CA LEU A 477 12.15 25.10 -5.01
C LEU A 477 11.52 25.47 -6.34
N LYS A 478 12.31 25.75 -7.39
CA LYS A 478 11.81 26.00 -8.75
C LYS A 478 10.99 24.81 -9.23
N ILE A 479 11.52 23.60 -9.14
CA ILE A 479 10.83 22.37 -9.55
C ILE A 479 9.52 22.20 -8.79
N VAL A 480 9.52 22.38 -7.46
CA VAL A 480 8.29 22.26 -6.67
C VAL A 480 7.24 23.28 -7.09
N VAL A 481 7.64 24.53 -7.30
CA VAL A 481 6.73 25.59 -7.77
C VAL A 481 6.17 25.25 -9.14
N GLU A 482 7.03 24.87 -10.11
CA GLU A 482 6.63 24.50 -11.47
C GLU A 482 5.66 23.32 -11.51
N GLU A 483 5.94 22.24 -10.74
CA GLU A 483 5.06 21.06 -10.69
C GLU A 483 3.70 21.39 -10.08
N LEU A 484 3.68 22.24 -9.05
CA LEU A 484 2.43 22.70 -8.46
C LEU A 484 1.65 23.65 -9.40
N GLU A 485 2.33 24.51 -10.14
CA GLU A 485 1.68 25.41 -11.11
C GLU A 485 1.02 24.65 -12.25
N LYS A 486 1.61 23.56 -12.74
CA LYS A 486 1.00 22.70 -13.77
C LYS A 486 -0.38 22.17 -13.37
N VAL A 487 -0.59 21.90 -12.08
CA VAL A 487 -1.83 21.29 -11.56
C VAL A 487 -2.79 22.34 -10.98
N LEU A 488 -2.24 23.42 -10.43
CA LEU A 488 -3.07 24.43 -9.74
C LEU A 488 -3.45 25.62 -10.62
N GLY A 489 -2.73 25.82 -11.72
CA GLY A 489 -3.04 26.83 -12.73
C GLY A 489 -2.79 28.24 -12.27
#